data_e1b421dec931080b135ca9f437f2407a
#
_entry.id   e1b421dec931080b135ca9f437f2407a
#
_cell.length_a   1.000
_cell.length_b   1.000
_cell.length_c   1.000
_cell.angle_alpha   90.00
_cell.angle_beta   90.00
_cell.angle_gamma   90.00
#
_symmetry.space_group_name_H-M   'P 1'
#
loop_
_entity.id
_entity.type
_entity.pdbx_description
1 polymer ?
#
loop_
_entity_poly.entity_id
_entity_poly.type
_entity_poly.pdbx_seq_one_letter_code
_entity_poly.pdbx_strand_id
1 'polypeptide(L)'
;MGQALLAERGVVTLLMGRNHLPQAMVIPMVANARMARVTAAQAALPADLADELWAAIIRRKIENQARAIELLGQGDASALWQLAGTVLAGDSLNVEGQAARLYFQMLHPGLNRRCDDPFNSVLNYGYAVVRAVLARALVTSGFVPALGIHHHSQLNAFNLADDLIEPFRACVDVIAPSIVSASAKLDARQRHALRDVLWMRVLMAGRKVTVSQAVEEVADSLVRAVRDLDCTELRLPTLISPEFDWEVRD
;
A
#
# COMPACT_ATOMS: atom_id res chain seq x y z
N MET A 1 -13.66 -23.62 17.24
CA MET A 1 -12.52 -23.62 18.20
C MET A 1 -11.31 -22.80 17.70
N GLY A 2 -10.82 -22.96 16.47
CA GLY A 2 -9.61 -22.27 16.00
C GLY A 2 -9.66 -20.75 15.98
N GLN A 3 -10.77 -20.12 15.53
CA GLN A 3 -10.89 -18.66 15.46
C GLN A 3 -10.94 -17.99 16.85
N ALA A 4 -11.59 -18.63 17.84
CA ALA A 4 -11.61 -18.12 19.22
C ALA A 4 -10.19 -18.10 19.83
N LEU A 5 -9.41 -19.16 19.62
CA LEU A 5 -8.03 -19.23 20.10
C LEU A 5 -7.12 -18.16 19.43
N LEU A 6 -7.30 -17.88 18.14
CA LEU A 6 -6.59 -16.80 17.46
C LEU A 6 -6.99 -15.43 18.03
N ALA A 7 -8.27 -15.21 18.26
CA ALA A 7 -8.77 -13.97 18.86
C ALA A 7 -8.26 -13.78 20.30
N GLU A 8 -8.22 -14.84 21.12
CA GLU A 8 -7.66 -14.80 22.49
C GLU A 8 -6.16 -14.42 22.49
N ARG A 9 -5.45 -14.78 21.42
CA ARG A 9 -4.03 -14.41 21.22
C ARG A 9 -3.82 -13.07 20.53
N GLY A 10 -4.86 -12.28 20.31
CA GLY A 10 -4.76 -10.98 19.66
C GLY A 10 -4.53 -11.04 18.15
N VAL A 11 -4.75 -12.19 17.50
CA VAL A 11 -4.49 -12.35 16.07
C VAL A 11 -5.67 -11.87 15.24
N VAL A 12 -5.48 -10.79 14.46
CA VAL A 12 -6.45 -10.34 13.46
C VAL A 12 -6.44 -11.33 12.28
N THR A 13 -7.61 -11.86 11.93
CA THR A 13 -7.76 -12.86 10.87
C THR A 13 -8.54 -12.29 9.70
N LEU A 14 -7.97 -12.37 8.49
CA LEU A 14 -8.65 -12.02 7.24
C LEU A 14 -9.31 -13.27 6.64
N LEU A 15 -10.58 -13.16 6.32
CA LEU A 15 -11.33 -14.18 5.58
C LEU A 15 -11.35 -13.79 4.10
N MET A 16 -10.77 -14.65 3.25
CA MET A 16 -10.65 -14.43 1.82
C MET A 16 -11.82 -15.05 1.07
N GLY A 17 -12.37 -14.33 0.10
CA GLY A 17 -13.41 -14.84 -0.79
C GLY A 17 -12.85 -15.80 -1.86
N ARG A 18 -13.76 -16.38 -2.68
CA ARG A 18 -13.39 -17.25 -3.82
C ARG A 18 -12.55 -16.52 -4.88
N ASN A 19 -12.65 -15.20 -4.94
CA ASN A 19 -11.86 -14.33 -5.80
C ASN A 19 -10.49 -13.96 -5.18
N HIS A 20 -10.12 -14.57 -4.07
CA HIS A 20 -8.89 -14.30 -3.31
C HIS A 20 -8.77 -12.86 -2.77
N LEU A 21 -9.88 -12.13 -2.68
CA LEU A 21 -9.91 -10.80 -2.06
C LEU A 21 -10.48 -10.89 -0.64
N PRO A 22 -10.06 -9.97 0.27
CA PRO A 22 -10.63 -9.89 1.62
C PRO A 22 -12.14 -9.68 1.57
N GLN A 23 -12.89 -10.53 2.30
CA GLN A 23 -14.35 -10.46 2.40
C GLN A 23 -14.81 -10.09 3.81
N ALA A 24 -14.06 -10.51 4.83
CA ALA A 24 -14.35 -10.21 6.22
C ALA A 24 -13.07 -10.21 7.05
N MET A 25 -13.16 -9.62 8.23
CA MET A 25 -12.08 -9.56 9.19
C MET A 25 -12.60 -9.96 10.58
N VAL A 26 -11.89 -10.84 11.28
CA VAL A 26 -12.13 -11.14 12.69
C VAL A 26 -11.13 -10.34 13.51
N ILE A 27 -11.65 -9.44 14.35
CA ILE A 27 -10.86 -8.52 15.15
C ILE A 27 -10.97 -8.94 16.62
N PRO A 28 -9.85 -9.20 17.31
CA PRO A 28 -9.86 -9.46 18.74
C PRO A 28 -10.33 -8.24 19.53
N MET A 29 -11.37 -8.39 20.34
CA MET A 29 -11.91 -7.28 21.15
C MET A 29 -11.02 -6.90 22.34
N VAL A 30 -10.11 -7.79 22.75
CA VAL A 30 -9.28 -7.63 23.95
C VAL A 30 -7.89 -7.05 23.64
N ALA A 31 -7.45 -7.09 22.38
CA ALA A 31 -6.04 -6.90 22.03
C ALA A 31 -5.59 -5.43 21.93
N ASN A 32 -6.50 -4.45 21.96
CA ASN A 32 -6.10 -3.08 21.65
C ASN A 32 -6.67 -2.04 22.64
N ALA A 33 -5.95 -1.86 23.76
CA ALA A 33 -6.25 -0.79 24.74
C ALA A 33 -6.16 0.62 24.12
N ARG A 34 -5.62 0.77 22.91
CA ARG A 34 -5.45 2.06 22.21
C ARG A 34 -6.52 2.32 21.16
N MET A 35 -7.33 1.30 20.78
CA MET A 35 -8.30 1.38 19.68
C MET A 35 -9.21 2.59 19.80
N ALA A 36 -9.88 2.78 20.95
CA ALA A 36 -10.82 3.89 21.15
C ALA A 36 -10.15 5.26 20.94
N ARG A 37 -8.91 5.42 21.43
CA ARG A 37 -8.17 6.68 21.30
C ARG A 37 -7.73 6.93 19.86
N VAL A 38 -7.23 5.91 19.18
CA VAL A 38 -6.78 6.03 17.77
C VAL A 38 -7.98 6.28 16.86
N THR A 39 -9.09 5.55 17.06
CA THR A 39 -10.33 5.78 16.31
C THR A 39 -10.88 7.20 16.52
N ALA A 40 -10.89 7.70 17.75
CA ALA A 40 -11.35 9.07 18.04
C ALA A 40 -10.45 10.12 17.37
N ALA A 41 -9.12 9.94 17.43
CA ALA A 41 -8.17 10.84 16.80
C ALA A 41 -8.29 10.79 15.26
N GLN A 42 -8.49 9.60 14.67
CA GLN A 42 -8.74 9.44 13.24
C GLN A 42 -10.02 10.15 12.80
N ALA A 43 -11.10 10.00 13.56
CA ALA A 43 -12.39 10.65 13.24
C ALA A 43 -12.34 12.17 13.38
N ALA A 44 -11.44 12.69 14.21
CA ALA A 44 -11.20 14.12 14.43
C ALA A 44 -9.99 14.65 13.65
N LEU A 45 -9.48 13.93 12.65
CA LEU A 45 -8.31 14.33 11.86
C LEU A 45 -8.54 15.70 11.23
N PRO A 46 -7.71 16.75 11.52
CA PRO A 46 -7.82 18.06 10.90
C PRO A 46 -7.61 17.97 9.38
N ALA A 47 -8.37 18.75 8.62
CA ALA A 47 -8.31 18.72 7.15
C ALA A 47 -6.93 19.12 6.60
N ASP A 48 -6.27 20.11 7.23
CA ASP A 48 -4.93 20.54 6.87
C ASP A 48 -3.89 19.42 7.08
N LEU A 49 -3.96 18.71 8.20
CA LEU A 49 -3.10 17.54 8.43
C LEU A 49 -3.40 16.41 7.45
N ALA A 50 -4.68 16.16 7.13
CA ALA A 50 -5.05 15.15 6.13
C ALA A 50 -4.44 15.49 4.76
N ASP A 51 -4.50 16.76 4.35
CA ASP A 51 -3.93 17.25 3.10
C ASP A 51 -2.39 17.13 3.07
N GLU A 52 -1.71 17.39 4.18
CA GLU A 52 -0.26 17.22 4.31
C GLU A 52 0.14 15.74 4.24
N LEU A 53 -0.58 14.87 4.97
CA LEU A 53 -0.36 13.42 4.93
C LEU A 53 -0.56 12.87 3.52
N TRP A 54 -1.64 13.30 2.83
CA TRP A 54 -1.90 12.90 1.45
C TRP A 54 -0.78 13.35 0.51
N ALA A 55 -0.33 14.58 0.62
CA ALA A 55 0.79 15.09 -0.18
C ALA A 55 2.07 14.27 0.03
N ALA A 56 2.38 13.88 1.26
CA ALA A 56 3.53 13.03 1.57
C ALA A 56 3.39 11.64 0.93
N ILE A 57 2.19 11.04 1.00
CA ILE A 57 1.88 9.74 0.39
C ILE A 57 2.07 9.80 -1.13
N ILE A 58 1.48 10.81 -1.79
CA ILE A 58 1.56 10.94 -3.25
C ILE A 58 2.96 11.27 -3.73
N ARG A 59 3.68 12.14 -3.03
CA ARG A 59 5.09 12.39 -3.34
C ARG A 59 5.89 11.09 -3.31
N ARG A 60 5.77 10.30 -2.25
CA ARG A 60 6.47 9.02 -2.13
C ARG A 60 6.04 8.01 -3.18
N LYS A 61 4.77 7.95 -3.54
CA LYS A 61 4.27 7.15 -4.67
C LYS A 61 5.03 7.49 -5.95
N ILE A 62 5.08 8.77 -6.32
CA ILE A 62 5.70 9.23 -7.58
C ILE A 62 7.22 8.99 -7.56
N GLU A 63 7.88 9.24 -6.43
CA GLU A 63 9.30 8.90 -6.24
C GLU A 63 9.57 7.41 -6.46
N ASN A 64 8.71 6.54 -5.92
CA ASN A 64 8.83 5.09 -6.10
C ASN A 64 8.50 4.66 -7.54
N GLN A 65 7.58 5.34 -8.21
CA GLN A 65 7.33 5.14 -9.65
C GLN A 65 8.56 5.53 -10.49
N ALA A 66 9.20 6.65 -10.21
CA ALA A 66 10.43 7.04 -10.88
C ALA A 66 11.53 5.97 -10.70
N ARG A 67 11.73 5.51 -9.45
CA ARG A 67 12.68 4.41 -9.14
C ARG A 67 12.34 3.13 -9.87
N ALA A 68 11.06 2.79 -10.00
CA ALA A 68 10.64 1.60 -10.74
C ALA A 68 11.04 1.67 -12.22
N ILE A 69 10.85 2.83 -12.86
CA ILE A 69 11.26 3.03 -14.26
C ILE A 69 12.78 2.89 -14.40
N GLU A 70 13.57 3.48 -13.49
CA GLU A 70 15.03 3.35 -13.46
C GLU A 70 15.47 1.90 -13.28
N LEU A 71 14.90 1.19 -12.31
CA LEU A 71 15.23 -0.21 -12.02
C LEU A 71 14.88 -1.17 -13.16
N LEU A 72 13.80 -0.89 -13.88
CA LEU A 72 13.37 -1.69 -15.03
C LEU A 72 14.04 -1.27 -16.34
N GLY A 73 14.82 -0.19 -16.35
CA GLY A 73 15.45 0.35 -17.57
C GLY A 73 14.45 0.83 -18.62
N GLN A 74 13.28 1.33 -18.21
CA GLN A 74 12.16 1.71 -19.09
C GLN A 74 12.23 3.17 -19.55
N GLY A 75 13.39 3.82 -19.44
CA GLY A 75 13.65 5.16 -19.95
C GLY A 75 14.06 6.17 -18.88
N ASP A 76 13.99 7.47 -19.23
CA ASP A 76 14.38 8.58 -18.36
C ASP A 76 13.23 8.96 -17.41
N ALA A 77 13.43 8.74 -16.12
CA ALA A 77 12.45 9.03 -15.07
C ALA A 77 12.48 10.50 -14.58
N SER A 78 13.30 11.39 -15.18
CA SER A 78 13.50 12.77 -14.71
C SER A 78 12.21 13.57 -14.57
N ALA A 79 11.25 13.37 -15.49
CA ALA A 79 9.95 14.04 -15.44
C ALA A 79 9.10 13.57 -14.23
N LEU A 80 9.18 12.28 -13.83
CA LEU A 80 8.51 11.78 -12.62
C LEU A 80 9.14 12.38 -11.36
N TRP A 81 10.48 12.49 -11.31
CA TRP A 81 11.17 13.17 -10.20
C TRP A 81 10.78 14.64 -10.07
N GLN A 82 10.64 15.36 -11.20
CA GLN A 82 10.15 16.74 -11.21
C GLN A 82 8.73 16.82 -10.68
N LEU A 83 7.82 15.98 -11.16
CA LEU A 83 6.44 15.93 -10.69
C LEU A 83 6.35 15.65 -9.19
N ALA A 84 7.14 14.73 -8.65
CA ALA A 84 7.17 14.46 -7.21
C ALA A 84 7.48 15.74 -6.39
N GLY A 85 8.37 16.60 -6.89
CA GLY A 85 8.72 17.87 -6.26
C GLY A 85 7.62 18.94 -6.30
N THR A 86 6.58 18.77 -7.13
CA THR A 86 5.49 19.75 -7.28
C THR A 86 4.22 19.39 -6.51
N VAL A 87 4.21 18.26 -5.80
CA VAL A 87 3.03 17.84 -5.01
C VAL A 87 2.81 18.81 -3.85
N LEU A 88 1.66 19.48 -3.85
CA LEU A 88 1.19 20.38 -2.80
C LEU A 88 0.22 19.66 -1.85
N ALA A 89 -0.13 20.31 -0.73
CA ALA A 89 -1.10 19.81 0.22
C ALA A 89 -2.41 19.42 -0.50
N GLY A 90 -2.96 18.25 -0.16
CA GLY A 90 -4.16 17.69 -0.78
C GLY A 90 -4.01 17.30 -2.24
N ASP A 91 -2.79 17.33 -2.81
CA ASP A 91 -2.55 17.16 -4.26
C ASP A 91 -3.45 18.06 -5.13
N SER A 92 -3.62 19.31 -4.74
CA SER A 92 -4.57 20.28 -5.32
C SER A 92 -4.40 20.50 -6.84
N LEU A 93 -3.25 20.17 -7.41
CA LEU A 93 -2.95 20.24 -8.84
C LEU A 93 -3.15 18.90 -9.57
N ASN A 94 -3.62 17.86 -8.88
CA ASN A 94 -3.78 16.49 -9.39
C ASN A 94 -2.49 15.99 -10.07
N VAL A 95 -1.37 16.16 -9.38
CA VAL A 95 -0.04 15.69 -9.83
C VAL A 95 -0.02 14.18 -9.89
N GLU A 96 -0.75 13.50 -8.99
CA GLU A 96 -0.95 12.06 -9.00
C GLU A 96 -1.42 11.55 -10.36
N GLY A 97 -2.50 12.16 -10.90
CA GLY A 97 -3.07 11.76 -12.19
C GLY A 97 -2.12 12.03 -13.36
N GLN A 98 -1.34 13.10 -13.30
CA GLN A 98 -0.32 13.43 -14.31
C GLN A 98 0.81 12.40 -14.28
N ALA A 99 1.35 12.13 -13.09
CA ALA A 99 2.42 11.16 -12.89
C ALA A 99 1.98 9.73 -13.26
N ALA A 100 0.77 9.32 -12.88
CA ALA A 100 0.24 8.00 -13.22
C ALA A 100 0.14 7.79 -14.73
N ARG A 101 -0.32 8.80 -15.48
CA ARG A 101 -0.38 8.73 -16.96
C ARG A 101 0.99 8.53 -17.56
N LEU A 102 1.97 9.34 -17.16
CA LEU A 102 3.34 9.25 -17.64
C LEU A 102 3.96 7.89 -17.27
N TYR A 103 3.83 7.51 -16.01
CA TYR A 103 4.38 6.27 -15.48
C TYR A 103 3.90 5.04 -16.22
N PHE A 104 2.58 4.87 -16.42
CA PHE A 104 2.06 3.69 -17.11
C PHE A 104 2.37 3.67 -18.60
N GLN A 105 2.55 4.83 -19.24
CA GLN A 105 3.07 4.89 -20.61
C GLN A 105 4.51 4.37 -20.70
N MET A 106 5.34 4.63 -19.69
CA MET A 106 6.72 4.14 -19.64
C MET A 106 6.77 2.67 -19.21
N LEU A 107 6.04 2.29 -18.15
CA LEU A 107 6.06 0.94 -17.58
C LEU A 107 5.56 -0.11 -18.57
N HIS A 108 4.50 0.16 -19.28
CA HIS A 108 3.89 -0.75 -20.26
C HIS A 108 3.19 0.07 -21.35
N PRO A 109 3.88 0.41 -22.46
CA PRO A 109 3.32 1.19 -23.54
C PRO A 109 2.04 0.55 -24.11
N GLY A 110 0.96 1.34 -24.20
CA GLY A 110 -0.34 0.86 -24.69
C GLY A 110 -1.24 0.22 -23.62
N LEU A 111 -0.79 0.09 -22.37
CA LEU A 111 -1.62 -0.45 -21.30
C LEU A 111 -2.84 0.44 -21.03
N ASN A 112 -4.02 -0.14 -21.18
CA ASN A 112 -5.25 0.47 -20.67
C ASN A 112 -5.64 -0.16 -19.34
N ARG A 113 -5.50 0.60 -18.24
CA ARG A 113 -5.80 0.13 -16.86
C ARG A 113 -7.26 -0.28 -16.64
N ARG A 114 -8.16 0.05 -17.56
CA ARG A 114 -9.60 -0.28 -17.49
C ARG A 114 -9.99 -1.52 -18.31
N CYS A 115 -9.07 -2.07 -19.09
CA CYS A 115 -9.33 -3.25 -19.91
C CYS A 115 -8.96 -4.55 -19.17
N ASP A 116 -9.57 -5.64 -19.60
CA ASP A 116 -9.20 -6.99 -19.20
C ASP A 116 -7.90 -7.38 -19.93
N ASP A 117 -6.79 -7.20 -19.22
CA ASP A 117 -5.43 -7.36 -19.71
C ASP A 117 -4.63 -8.21 -18.72
N PRO A 118 -3.80 -9.16 -19.17
CA PRO A 118 -3.00 -10.00 -18.29
C PRO A 118 -2.11 -9.21 -17.32
N PHE A 119 -1.50 -8.11 -17.78
CA PHE A 119 -0.68 -7.27 -16.93
C PHE A 119 -1.51 -6.58 -15.83
N ASN A 120 -2.73 -6.11 -16.18
CA ASN A 120 -3.67 -5.57 -15.19
C ASN A 120 -4.05 -6.61 -14.15
N SER A 121 -4.24 -7.87 -14.53
CA SER A 121 -4.58 -8.95 -13.60
C SER A 121 -3.45 -9.20 -12.61
N VAL A 122 -2.20 -9.18 -13.05
CA VAL A 122 -0.99 -9.30 -12.21
C VAL A 122 -0.94 -8.13 -11.21
N LEU A 123 -1.02 -6.89 -11.71
CA LEU A 123 -0.98 -5.69 -10.87
C LEU A 123 -2.11 -5.68 -9.83
N ASN A 124 -3.35 -5.92 -10.26
CA ASN A 124 -4.52 -5.88 -9.38
C ASN A 124 -4.44 -6.93 -8.28
N TYR A 125 -3.97 -8.15 -8.58
CA TYR A 125 -3.79 -9.18 -7.57
C TYR A 125 -2.67 -8.82 -6.59
N GLY A 126 -1.50 -8.38 -7.08
CA GLY A 126 -0.38 -7.94 -6.23
C GLY A 126 -0.77 -6.79 -5.30
N TYR A 127 -1.48 -5.79 -5.83
CA TYR A 127 -2.02 -4.69 -5.00
C TYR A 127 -3.01 -5.20 -3.96
N ALA A 128 -3.88 -6.15 -4.31
CA ALA A 128 -4.83 -6.73 -3.35
C ALA A 128 -4.13 -7.47 -2.21
N VAL A 129 -2.99 -8.13 -2.48
CA VAL A 129 -2.16 -8.78 -1.45
C VAL A 129 -1.61 -7.75 -0.46
N VAL A 130 -0.97 -6.68 -0.95
CA VAL A 130 -0.40 -5.63 -0.09
C VAL A 130 -1.50 -4.89 0.67
N ARG A 131 -2.61 -4.55 0.00
CA ARG A 131 -3.79 -3.93 0.61
C ARG A 131 -4.36 -4.74 1.77
N ALA A 132 -4.41 -6.05 1.63
CA ALA A 132 -4.92 -6.94 2.68
C ALA A 132 -4.05 -6.89 3.93
N VAL A 133 -2.73 -6.90 3.77
CA VAL A 133 -1.77 -6.81 4.90
C VAL A 133 -1.83 -5.42 5.53
N LEU A 134 -1.93 -4.35 4.72
CA LEU A 134 -2.15 -2.98 5.21
C LEU A 134 -3.43 -2.87 6.04
N ALA A 135 -4.57 -3.36 5.53
CA ALA A 135 -5.83 -3.32 6.25
C ALA A 135 -5.73 -4.04 7.61
N ARG A 136 -5.02 -5.17 7.65
CA ARG A 136 -4.75 -5.89 8.90
C ARG A 136 -3.92 -5.06 9.87
N ALA A 137 -2.81 -4.48 9.41
CA ALA A 137 -1.91 -3.68 10.24
C ALA A 137 -2.64 -2.44 10.81
N LEU A 138 -3.43 -1.74 9.98
CA LEU A 138 -4.23 -0.59 10.41
C LEU A 138 -5.22 -0.94 11.51
N VAL A 139 -5.96 -2.03 11.36
CA VAL A 139 -6.90 -2.50 12.40
C VAL A 139 -6.15 -2.88 13.67
N THR A 140 -5.02 -3.56 13.55
CA THR A 140 -4.18 -3.92 14.70
C THR A 140 -3.66 -2.68 15.44
N SER A 141 -3.37 -1.58 14.72
CA SER A 141 -2.95 -0.30 15.29
C SER A 141 -4.12 0.54 15.83
N GLY A 142 -5.38 0.11 15.63
CA GLY A 142 -6.58 0.75 16.17
C GLY A 142 -7.30 1.69 15.21
N PHE A 143 -6.94 1.70 13.93
CA PHE A 143 -7.64 2.46 12.90
C PHE A 143 -8.89 1.73 12.40
N VAL A 144 -9.86 2.52 11.91
CA VAL A 144 -11.01 2.04 11.14
C VAL A 144 -10.68 2.18 9.65
N PRO A 145 -10.50 1.08 8.91
CA PRO A 145 -10.05 1.15 7.51
C PRO A 145 -11.00 1.91 6.57
N ALA A 146 -12.28 2.00 6.91
CA ALA A 146 -13.27 2.73 6.13
C ALA A 146 -13.10 4.26 6.17
N LEU A 147 -12.43 4.80 7.21
CA LEU A 147 -12.16 6.23 7.34
C LEU A 147 -10.80 6.54 6.72
N GLY A 148 -10.79 7.00 5.48
CA GLY A 148 -9.57 7.37 4.75
C GLY A 148 -9.05 8.76 5.13
N ILE A 149 -7.82 9.03 4.71
CA ILE A 149 -7.20 10.36 4.75
C ILE A 149 -7.73 11.19 3.58
N HIS A 150 -7.77 10.58 2.39
CA HIS A 150 -8.19 11.21 1.13
C HIS A 150 -9.39 10.50 0.49
N HIS A 151 -9.39 9.17 0.44
CA HIS A 151 -10.51 8.41 -0.11
C HIS A 151 -11.69 8.37 0.89
N HIS A 152 -12.88 8.75 0.42
CA HIS A 152 -14.11 8.85 1.24
C HIS A 152 -15.30 8.13 0.61
N SER A 153 -15.06 7.06 -0.18
CA SER A 153 -16.15 6.29 -0.78
C SER A 153 -16.97 5.58 0.28
N GLN A 154 -18.28 5.84 0.32
CA GLN A 154 -19.20 5.20 1.27
C GLN A 154 -19.35 3.68 1.05
N LEU A 155 -19.03 3.19 -0.14
CA LEU A 155 -19.11 1.77 -0.51
C LEU A 155 -17.79 1.02 -0.29
N ASN A 156 -16.71 1.72 0.11
CA ASN A 156 -15.40 1.14 0.27
C ASN A 156 -15.04 0.98 1.75
N ALA A 157 -14.93 -0.25 2.21
CA ALA A 157 -14.53 -0.56 3.58
C ALA A 157 -13.02 -0.39 3.84
N PHE A 158 -12.22 -0.01 2.82
CA PHE A 158 -10.76 0.01 2.85
C PHE A 158 -10.17 1.36 2.41
N ASN A 159 -10.90 2.47 2.55
CA ASN A 159 -10.45 3.79 2.13
C ASN A 159 -9.04 4.12 2.64
N LEU A 160 -8.74 3.90 3.92
CA LEU A 160 -7.44 4.19 4.51
C LEU A 160 -6.33 3.26 3.98
N ALA A 161 -6.66 2.00 3.74
CA ALA A 161 -5.69 1.07 3.14
C ALA A 161 -5.42 1.42 1.66
N ASP A 162 -6.42 1.98 0.96
CA ASP A 162 -6.27 2.49 -0.40
C ASP A 162 -5.43 3.76 -0.45
N ASP A 163 -5.49 4.61 0.58
CA ASP A 163 -4.58 5.76 0.71
C ASP A 163 -3.14 5.31 0.92
N LEU A 164 -2.91 4.39 1.84
CA LEU A 164 -1.56 4.01 2.27
C LEU A 164 -0.88 2.97 1.38
N ILE A 165 -1.61 2.31 0.47
CA ILE A 165 -0.99 1.40 -0.48
C ILE A 165 -0.19 2.14 -1.56
N GLU A 166 -0.49 3.42 -1.82
CA GLU A 166 0.06 4.14 -2.95
C GLU A 166 1.60 4.10 -3.02
N PRO A 167 2.36 4.29 -1.94
CA PRO A 167 3.82 4.15 -1.98
C PRO A 167 4.32 2.72 -2.23
N PHE A 168 3.49 1.71 -1.98
CA PHE A 168 3.86 0.30 -2.14
C PHE A 168 3.55 -0.25 -3.54
N ARG A 169 2.73 0.44 -4.35
CA ARG A 169 2.34 -0.07 -5.68
C ARG A 169 3.55 -0.42 -6.54
N ALA A 170 4.57 0.43 -6.54
CA ALA A 170 5.79 0.22 -7.29
C ALA A 170 6.54 -1.08 -6.91
N CYS A 171 6.35 -1.60 -5.69
CA CYS A 171 6.91 -2.90 -5.30
C CYS A 171 6.31 -4.07 -6.11
N VAL A 172 5.02 -3.97 -6.42
CA VAL A 172 4.35 -4.93 -7.30
C VAL A 172 4.76 -4.70 -8.75
N ASP A 173 4.83 -3.43 -9.17
CA ASP A 173 5.09 -3.05 -10.55
C ASP A 173 6.44 -3.55 -11.05
N VAL A 174 7.49 -3.52 -10.20
CA VAL A 174 8.84 -3.96 -10.59
C VAL A 174 8.95 -5.48 -10.77
N ILE A 175 8.10 -6.28 -10.12
CA ILE A 175 8.09 -7.74 -10.26
C ILE A 175 7.10 -8.22 -11.32
N ALA A 176 6.09 -7.41 -11.65
CA ALA A 176 5.00 -7.78 -12.57
C ALA A 176 5.49 -8.25 -13.95
N PRO A 177 6.49 -7.61 -14.59
CA PRO A 177 6.98 -8.07 -15.92
C PRO A 177 7.51 -9.49 -15.93
N SER A 178 8.08 -9.98 -14.82
CA SER A 178 8.62 -11.35 -14.71
C SER A 178 7.52 -12.40 -14.42
N ILE A 179 6.31 -11.97 -14.08
CA ILE A 179 5.22 -12.86 -13.64
C ILE A 179 4.11 -12.94 -14.69
N VAL A 180 3.93 -11.90 -15.51
CA VAL A 180 2.86 -11.84 -16.50
C VAL A 180 2.96 -12.98 -17.52
N SER A 181 1.81 -13.53 -17.91
CA SER A 181 1.68 -14.52 -18.98
C SER A 181 0.65 -14.08 -20.01
N ALA A 182 0.44 -14.84 -21.06
CA ALA A 182 -0.55 -14.52 -22.10
C ALA A 182 -2.01 -14.59 -21.61
N SER A 183 -2.27 -15.17 -20.44
CA SER A 183 -3.61 -15.33 -19.87
C SER A 183 -3.91 -14.26 -18.82
N ALA A 184 -5.07 -13.62 -18.92
CA ALA A 184 -5.55 -12.72 -17.89
C ALA A 184 -5.94 -13.46 -16.58
N LYS A 185 -6.21 -14.77 -16.64
CA LYS A 185 -6.49 -15.58 -15.44
C LYS A 185 -5.21 -16.08 -14.83
N LEU A 186 -4.89 -15.58 -13.63
CA LEU A 186 -3.70 -15.97 -12.88
C LEU A 186 -3.77 -17.44 -12.43
N ASP A 187 -2.73 -18.18 -12.67
CA ASP A 187 -2.55 -19.54 -12.14
C ASP A 187 -2.06 -19.53 -10.67
N ALA A 188 -1.90 -20.71 -10.07
CA ALA A 188 -1.46 -20.84 -8.69
C ALA A 188 0.01 -20.37 -8.51
N ARG A 189 0.88 -20.59 -9.48
CA ARG A 189 2.29 -20.20 -9.46
C ARG A 189 2.43 -18.68 -9.48
N GLN A 190 1.70 -18.00 -10.37
CA GLN A 190 1.68 -16.53 -10.47
C GLN A 190 1.16 -15.90 -9.18
N ARG A 191 0.06 -16.43 -8.62
CA ARG A 191 -0.46 -15.94 -7.33
C ARG A 191 0.52 -16.16 -6.19
N HIS A 192 1.30 -17.24 -6.21
CA HIS A 192 2.35 -17.49 -5.22
C HIS A 192 3.47 -16.45 -5.37
N ALA A 193 4.00 -16.26 -6.58
CA ALA A 193 5.04 -15.28 -6.85
C ALA A 193 4.62 -13.85 -6.47
N LEU A 194 3.34 -13.48 -6.70
CA LEU A 194 2.83 -12.16 -6.30
C LEU A 194 2.72 -11.98 -4.78
N ARG A 195 2.50 -13.07 -4.01
CA ARG A 195 2.54 -13.01 -2.54
C ARG A 195 3.93 -12.79 -2.01
N ASP A 196 4.94 -13.22 -2.76
CA ASP A 196 6.34 -13.06 -2.38
C ASP A 196 6.77 -11.58 -2.33
N VAL A 197 5.99 -10.64 -2.90
CA VAL A 197 6.19 -9.19 -2.72
C VAL A 197 6.26 -8.79 -1.25
N LEU A 198 5.61 -9.52 -0.35
CA LEU A 198 5.62 -9.24 1.08
C LEU A 198 7.01 -9.45 1.72
N TRP A 199 7.85 -10.27 1.11
CA TRP A 199 9.22 -10.56 1.52
C TRP A 199 10.27 -9.71 0.79
N MET A 200 9.84 -8.93 -0.20
CA MET A 200 10.72 -7.98 -0.89
C MET A 200 11.18 -6.90 0.08
N ARG A 201 12.46 -6.55 0.02
CA ARG A 201 13.05 -5.50 0.86
C ARG A 201 12.77 -4.10 0.28
N VAL A 202 12.46 -3.18 1.17
CA VAL A 202 12.35 -1.74 0.92
C VAL A 202 13.19 -0.99 1.94
N LEU A 203 13.51 0.27 1.66
CA LEU A 203 14.20 1.13 2.61
C LEU A 203 13.16 1.88 3.45
N MET A 204 13.26 1.77 4.78
CA MET A 204 12.39 2.39 5.76
C MET A 204 13.23 3.10 6.80
N ALA A 205 13.16 4.43 6.86
CA ALA A 205 13.97 5.24 7.79
C ALA A 205 15.48 4.84 7.82
N GLY A 206 16.07 4.61 6.64
CA GLY A 206 17.48 4.24 6.49
C GLY A 206 17.81 2.76 6.70
N ARG A 207 16.83 1.90 7.01
CA ARG A 207 17.01 0.45 7.22
C ARG A 207 16.31 -0.35 6.12
N LYS A 208 16.92 -1.45 5.68
CA LYS A 208 16.26 -2.43 4.81
C LYS A 208 15.34 -3.30 5.68
N VAL A 209 14.06 -3.31 5.33
CA VAL A 209 13.02 -4.15 5.96
C VAL A 209 12.18 -4.81 4.88
N THR A 210 11.45 -5.87 5.20
CA THR A 210 10.49 -6.46 4.25
C THR A 210 9.28 -5.55 4.05
N VAL A 211 8.57 -5.68 2.92
CA VAL A 211 7.29 -4.98 2.69
C VAL A 211 6.31 -5.26 3.83
N SER A 212 6.25 -6.50 4.34
CA SER A 212 5.40 -6.84 5.48
C SER A 212 5.74 -6.02 6.73
N GLN A 213 7.03 -5.89 7.07
CA GLN A 213 7.50 -5.07 8.19
C GLN A 213 7.27 -3.57 7.94
N ALA A 214 7.51 -3.10 6.71
CA ALA A 214 7.26 -1.71 6.33
C ALA A 214 5.79 -1.32 6.50
N VAL A 215 4.87 -2.22 6.17
CA VAL A 215 3.42 -2.02 6.35
C VAL A 215 3.08 -1.79 7.83
N GLU A 216 3.67 -2.57 8.74
CA GLU A 216 3.48 -2.40 10.19
C GLU A 216 4.08 -1.07 10.67
N GLU A 217 5.30 -0.72 10.20
CA GLU A 217 5.94 0.57 10.52
C GLU A 217 5.15 1.78 10.00
N VAL A 218 4.52 1.68 8.81
CA VAL A 218 3.63 2.72 8.26
C VAL A 218 2.43 2.91 9.19
N ALA A 219 1.75 1.83 9.59
CA ALA A 219 0.59 1.92 10.47
C ALA A 219 0.95 2.53 11.84
N ASP A 220 2.06 2.11 12.45
CA ASP A 220 2.54 2.64 13.72
C ASP A 220 2.98 4.11 13.60
N SER A 221 3.61 4.50 12.50
CA SER A 221 4.00 5.90 12.27
C SER A 221 2.79 6.79 12.03
N LEU A 222 1.75 6.30 11.35
CA LEU A 222 0.49 7.03 11.20
C LEU A 222 -0.20 7.26 12.56
N VAL A 223 -0.14 6.30 13.49
CA VAL A 223 -0.65 6.52 14.87
C VAL A 223 0.05 7.71 15.53
N ARG A 224 1.36 7.84 15.37
CA ARG A 224 2.11 8.99 15.88
C ARG A 224 1.71 10.28 15.19
N ALA A 225 1.68 10.29 13.84
CA ALA A 225 1.32 11.46 13.06
C ALA A 225 -0.06 12.02 13.45
N VAL A 226 -1.06 11.14 13.60
CA VAL A 226 -2.41 11.54 13.99
C VAL A 226 -2.50 11.97 15.47
N ARG A 227 -1.76 11.31 16.36
CA ARG A 227 -1.74 11.65 17.79
C ARG A 227 -1.06 13.00 18.05
N ASP A 228 0.07 13.24 17.39
CA ASP A 228 0.94 14.39 17.65
C ASP A 228 0.60 15.56 16.71
N LEU A 229 -0.35 15.34 15.79
CA LEU A 229 -0.78 16.30 14.76
C LEU A 229 0.42 16.79 13.92
N ASP A 230 1.31 15.87 13.56
CA ASP A 230 2.56 16.15 12.83
C ASP A 230 2.74 15.16 11.67
N CYS A 231 2.60 15.65 10.43
CA CYS A 231 2.76 14.82 9.23
C CYS A 231 4.19 14.26 9.08
N THR A 232 5.21 14.86 9.70
CA THR A 232 6.60 14.42 9.61
C THR A 232 6.86 13.11 10.36
N GLU A 233 5.96 12.70 11.25
CA GLU A 233 5.99 11.40 11.91
C GLU A 233 5.66 10.24 10.96
N LEU A 234 4.93 10.51 9.86
CA LEU A 234 4.58 9.46 8.90
C LEU A 234 5.83 8.99 8.14
N ARG A 235 6.11 7.70 8.27
CA ARG A 235 7.23 7.04 7.58
C ARG A 235 6.71 6.22 6.43
N LEU A 236 7.26 6.42 5.24
CA LEU A 236 6.83 5.76 4.02
C LEU A 236 8.01 5.01 3.38
N PRO A 237 7.76 3.84 2.76
CA PRO A 237 8.80 3.03 2.16
C PRO A 237 9.40 3.68 0.94
N THR A 238 10.69 3.50 0.74
CA THR A 238 11.40 3.82 -0.50
C THR A 238 11.71 2.52 -1.23
N LEU A 239 11.30 2.42 -2.49
CA LEU A 239 11.64 1.30 -3.36
C LEU A 239 13.15 1.23 -3.57
N ILE A 240 13.71 0.04 -3.47
CA ILE A 240 15.09 -0.29 -3.82
C ILE A 240 15.09 -1.44 -4.83
N SER A 241 16.26 -1.80 -5.36
CA SER A 241 16.39 -2.98 -6.23
C SER A 241 15.74 -4.20 -5.58
N PRO A 242 14.92 -4.97 -6.31
CA PRO A 242 14.23 -6.15 -5.77
C PRO A 242 15.22 -7.13 -5.13
N GLU A 243 15.09 -7.30 -3.83
CA GLU A 243 15.86 -8.21 -3.00
C GLU A 243 14.87 -8.87 -2.04
N PHE A 244 14.88 -10.21 -1.93
CA PHE A 244 13.92 -10.95 -1.14
C PHE A 244 14.56 -11.54 0.10
N ASP A 245 13.89 -11.42 1.23
CA ASP A 245 14.29 -11.99 2.50
C ASP A 245 13.48 -13.27 2.77
N TRP A 246 14.07 -14.40 2.47
CA TRP A 246 13.43 -15.70 2.65
C TRP A 246 13.55 -16.26 4.07
N GLU A 247 14.44 -15.70 4.90
CA GLU A 247 14.65 -16.15 6.29
C GLU A 247 13.47 -15.76 7.21
N VAL A 248 12.71 -14.76 6.85
CA VAL A 248 11.53 -14.29 7.61
C VAL A 248 10.24 -15.05 7.22
N ARG A 249 10.32 -15.98 6.26
CA ARG A 249 9.18 -16.68 5.69
C ARG A 249 8.65 -17.84 6.56
N ASP A 250 9.47 -18.36 7.45
CA ASP A 250 9.19 -19.47 8.36
C ASP A 250 8.74 -18.90 9.73
#